data_688b4477a7fbf440ecf8dc2a506cd553
#
_entry.id   688b4477a7fbf440ecf8dc2a506cd553
#
_cell.length_a   1.000
_cell.length_b   1.000
_cell.length_c   1.000
_cell.angle_alpha   90.00
_cell.angle_beta   90.00
_cell.angle_gamma   90.00
#
_symmetry.space_group_name_H-M   'P 1'
#
loop_
_entity.id
_entity.type
_entity.pdbx_description
1 polymer ?
#
loop_
_entity_poly.entity_id
_entity_poly.type
_entity_poly.pdbx_seq_one_letter_code
_entity_poly.pdbx_strand_id
1 'polypeptide(L)'
;VGVLKEEMRRLGSLIMEAADTARVPAGGALAVDRSVFSAFITERLSEHPRITVIREEITEIPCTDDNVVIIASGPLTDGALADAIHALVGDALYFYDAAAPLIDFSSIDMMQAYRASRYGKGEAAYINCPMTESVYHAFWEALVSAEKTRPKAFEKEIFFEGCMPIEVMAARGEDTLLYGPLKPVGLEHPETGIRPYAVVQLRQDNVEGSIYNMVGFQTRLTWPEQRRVFQMIPGLQHAEFLRYGVMHRNTFINAPRHLRPTFQMRKEQHLFFAGQMTGVEGYVESAASGLIAGCNAAR
;
A
#
# COMPACT_ATOMS: atom_id res chain seq x y z
N VAL A 1 -7.57 0.74 13.62
CA VAL A 1 -7.74 1.68 12.47
C VAL A 1 -9.14 2.28 12.43
N GLY A 2 -10.21 1.56 12.86
CA GLY A 2 -11.58 2.11 12.88
C GLY A 2 -11.74 3.34 13.77
N VAL A 3 -11.22 3.29 14.98
CA VAL A 3 -11.24 4.41 15.94
C VAL A 3 -10.46 5.60 15.41
N LEU A 4 -9.24 5.39 14.91
CA LEU A 4 -8.40 6.45 14.37
C LEU A 4 -9.07 7.19 13.20
N LYS A 5 -9.76 6.48 12.31
CA LYS A 5 -10.53 7.11 11.21
C LYS A 5 -11.62 8.04 11.75
N GLU A 6 -12.33 7.60 12.79
CA GLU A 6 -13.39 8.41 13.40
C GLU A 6 -12.82 9.63 14.14
N GLU A 7 -11.71 9.48 14.87
CA GLU A 7 -11.01 10.60 15.51
C GLU A 7 -10.58 11.64 14.50
N MET A 8 -10.00 11.21 13.37
CA MET A 8 -9.61 12.12 12.28
C MET A 8 -10.81 12.84 11.66
N ARG A 9 -11.96 12.17 11.48
CA ARG A 9 -13.19 12.82 11.00
C ARG A 9 -13.64 13.92 11.95
N ARG A 10 -13.66 13.65 13.26
CA ARG A 10 -14.01 14.66 14.29
C ARG A 10 -13.04 15.82 14.34
N LEU A 11 -11.79 15.62 13.94
CA LEU A 11 -10.78 16.66 13.81
C LEU A 11 -10.85 17.42 12.47
N GLY A 12 -11.82 17.12 11.60
CA GLY A 12 -11.97 17.77 10.30
C GLY A 12 -10.89 17.43 9.29
N SER A 13 -10.40 16.18 9.29
CA SER A 13 -9.35 15.73 8.38
C SER A 13 -9.80 15.79 6.92
N LEU A 14 -9.14 16.60 6.10
CA LEU A 14 -9.33 16.67 4.64
C LEU A 14 -9.14 15.29 3.98
N ILE A 15 -8.18 14.50 4.47
CA ILE A 15 -7.91 13.14 3.94
C ILE A 15 -9.11 12.22 4.18
N MET A 16 -9.76 12.31 5.35
CA MET A 16 -10.95 11.49 5.61
C MET A 16 -12.16 11.95 4.82
N GLU A 17 -12.36 13.26 4.63
CA GLU A 17 -13.40 13.82 3.76
C GLU A 17 -13.23 13.33 2.32
N ALA A 18 -12.01 13.39 1.77
CA ALA A 18 -11.69 12.87 0.45
C ALA A 18 -11.91 11.35 0.34
N ALA A 19 -11.52 10.60 1.38
CA ALA A 19 -11.68 9.15 1.40
C ALA A 19 -13.14 8.70 1.45
N ASP A 20 -13.97 9.42 2.19
CA ASP A 20 -15.40 9.14 2.26
C ASP A 20 -16.13 9.50 0.94
N THR A 21 -15.67 10.56 0.24
CA THR A 21 -16.19 10.97 -1.08
C THR A 21 -15.79 9.99 -2.18
N ALA A 22 -14.56 9.48 -2.14
CA ALA A 22 -14.00 8.59 -3.17
C ALA A 22 -14.17 7.10 -2.86
N ARG A 23 -15.02 6.73 -1.90
CA ARG A 23 -15.16 5.37 -1.41
C ARG A 23 -15.62 4.40 -2.48
N VAL A 24 -14.97 3.22 -2.54
CA VAL A 24 -15.37 2.08 -3.39
C VAL A 24 -15.71 0.86 -2.52
N PRO A 25 -16.52 -0.08 -3.03
CA PRO A 25 -16.88 -1.29 -2.31
C PRO A 25 -15.66 -2.13 -1.92
N ALA A 26 -15.49 -2.41 -0.63
CA ALA A 26 -14.38 -3.21 -0.11
C ALA A 26 -14.74 -3.94 1.20
N GLY A 27 -16.00 -4.35 1.37
CA GLY A 27 -16.48 -4.98 2.59
C GLY A 27 -16.28 -4.09 3.83
N GLY A 28 -15.55 -4.59 4.83
CA GLY A 28 -15.22 -3.82 6.05
C GLY A 28 -14.01 -2.88 5.92
N ALA A 29 -13.29 -2.90 4.79
CA ALA A 29 -12.16 -2.02 4.55
C ALA A 29 -12.60 -0.65 4.01
N LEU A 30 -11.74 0.35 4.16
CA LEU A 30 -11.88 1.63 3.47
C LEU A 30 -10.96 1.58 2.25
N ALA A 31 -11.58 1.47 1.07
CA ALA A 31 -10.90 1.58 -0.21
C ALA A 31 -11.44 2.80 -0.96
N VAL A 32 -10.62 3.41 -1.78
CA VAL A 32 -10.95 4.63 -2.50
C VAL A 32 -10.55 4.52 -3.96
N ASP A 33 -11.31 5.17 -4.84
CA ASP A 33 -10.87 5.49 -6.18
C ASP A 33 -9.76 6.55 -6.10
N ARG A 34 -8.60 6.22 -6.66
CA ARG A 34 -7.40 7.08 -6.54
C ARG A 34 -7.56 8.39 -7.29
N SER A 35 -8.21 8.35 -8.44
CA SER A 35 -8.39 9.54 -9.28
C SER A 35 -9.33 10.52 -8.63
N VAL A 36 -10.48 10.04 -8.13
CA VAL A 36 -11.46 10.85 -7.39
C VAL A 36 -10.84 11.41 -6.11
N PHE A 37 -10.14 10.55 -5.35
CA PHE A 37 -9.47 10.95 -4.10
C PHE A 37 -8.43 12.04 -4.31
N SER A 38 -7.54 11.87 -5.29
CA SER A 38 -6.47 12.84 -5.56
C SER A 38 -7.00 14.14 -6.15
N ALA A 39 -8.03 14.07 -7.02
CA ALA A 39 -8.67 15.25 -7.60
C ALA A 39 -9.31 16.11 -6.51
N PHE A 40 -10.08 15.50 -5.60
CA PHE A 40 -10.73 16.19 -4.48
C PHE A 40 -9.72 16.98 -3.63
N ILE A 41 -8.61 16.33 -3.24
CA ILE A 41 -7.58 16.98 -2.42
C ILE A 41 -6.92 18.13 -3.20
N THR A 42 -6.57 17.89 -4.47
CA THR A 42 -5.91 18.87 -5.32
C THR A 42 -6.78 20.13 -5.49
N GLU A 43 -8.07 19.96 -5.76
CA GLU A 43 -9.03 21.04 -5.89
C GLU A 43 -9.12 21.85 -4.59
N ARG A 44 -9.35 21.19 -3.46
CA ARG A 44 -9.45 21.86 -2.14
C ARG A 44 -8.20 22.65 -1.75
N LEU A 45 -7.02 22.14 -2.10
CA LEU A 45 -5.76 22.83 -1.83
C LEU A 45 -5.54 24.02 -2.78
N SER A 46 -5.86 23.85 -4.07
CA SER A 46 -5.64 24.91 -5.07
C SER A 46 -6.59 26.08 -4.92
N GLU A 47 -7.81 25.86 -4.43
CA GLU A 47 -8.81 26.89 -4.22
C GLU A 47 -8.67 27.60 -2.86
N HIS A 48 -7.85 27.08 -1.95
CA HIS A 48 -7.74 27.65 -0.62
C HIS A 48 -6.95 28.96 -0.62
N PRO A 49 -7.51 30.10 -0.13
CA PRO A 49 -6.92 31.42 -0.30
C PRO A 49 -5.59 31.67 0.45
N ARG A 50 -5.23 30.79 1.37
CA ARG A 50 -3.98 30.87 2.14
C ARG A 50 -2.97 29.79 1.76
N ILE A 51 -3.20 29.03 0.69
CA ILE A 51 -2.29 27.97 0.24
C ILE A 51 -1.76 28.34 -1.13
N THR A 52 -0.44 28.31 -1.27
CA THR A 52 0.24 28.43 -2.56
C THR A 52 0.91 27.11 -2.87
N VAL A 53 0.47 26.46 -3.95
CA VAL A 53 1.08 25.21 -4.41
C VAL A 53 2.23 25.52 -5.37
N ILE A 54 3.44 25.21 -4.94
CA ILE A 54 4.66 25.36 -5.74
C ILE A 54 5.08 23.97 -6.24
N ARG A 55 5.31 23.83 -7.55
CA ARG A 55 5.71 22.57 -8.18
C ARG A 55 7.16 22.65 -8.65
N GLU A 56 8.06 22.38 -7.71
CA GLU A 56 9.50 22.37 -7.94
C GLU A 56 10.17 21.23 -7.16
N GLU A 57 11.34 20.82 -7.61
CA GLU A 57 12.18 19.89 -6.88
C GLU A 57 12.83 20.60 -5.70
N ILE A 58 12.68 20.05 -4.50
CA ILE A 58 13.33 20.53 -3.31
C ILE A 58 14.60 19.70 -3.08
N THR A 59 15.76 20.33 -3.20
CA THR A 59 17.08 19.70 -3.06
C THR A 59 17.73 19.96 -1.70
N GLU A 60 17.28 21.00 -0.98
CA GLU A 60 17.78 21.40 0.32
C GLU A 60 16.61 21.60 1.29
N ILE A 61 16.85 21.40 2.58
CA ILE A 61 15.83 21.66 3.59
C ILE A 61 15.79 23.18 3.86
N PRO A 62 14.71 23.88 3.51
CA PRO A 62 14.61 25.35 3.65
C PRO A 62 14.33 25.76 5.10
N CYS A 63 15.21 25.31 6.02
CA CYS A 63 15.05 25.56 7.45
C CYS A 63 15.78 26.84 7.84
N THR A 64 15.02 27.86 8.22
CA THR A 64 15.53 29.12 8.77
C THR A 64 14.83 29.40 10.10
N ASP A 65 15.39 30.27 10.93
CA ASP A 65 14.79 30.64 12.22
C ASP A 65 13.41 31.28 12.09
N ASP A 66 13.07 31.81 10.89
CA ASP A 66 11.82 32.50 10.61
C ASP A 66 10.73 31.58 9.99
N ASN A 67 11.11 30.37 9.54
CA ASN A 67 10.21 29.49 8.81
C ASN A 67 9.97 28.18 9.56
N VAL A 68 8.69 27.78 9.65
CA VAL A 68 8.34 26.44 10.08
C VAL A 68 8.21 25.52 8.87
N VAL A 69 8.92 24.41 8.87
CA VAL A 69 9.00 23.44 7.78
C VAL A 69 8.43 22.09 8.21
N ILE A 70 7.60 21.51 7.38
CA ILE A 70 7.11 20.13 7.56
C ILE A 70 7.57 19.29 6.37
N ILE A 71 8.40 18.28 6.59
CA ILE A 71 8.79 17.31 5.57
C ILE A 71 7.80 16.15 5.59
N ALA A 72 6.99 16.07 4.53
CA ALA A 72 5.97 15.03 4.33
C ALA A 72 6.06 14.43 2.92
N SER A 73 7.29 14.39 2.36
CA SER A 73 7.56 13.96 0.98
C SER A 73 7.32 12.46 0.73
N GLY A 74 7.08 11.70 1.80
CA GLY A 74 6.73 10.29 1.71
C GLY A 74 7.93 9.34 1.64
N PRO A 75 7.66 8.04 1.58
CA PRO A 75 8.70 7.01 1.71
C PRO A 75 9.58 6.87 0.46
N LEU A 76 9.11 7.35 -0.69
CA LEU A 76 9.86 7.32 -1.94
C LEU A 76 10.80 8.51 -2.12
N THR A 77 11.04 9.28 -1.07
CA THR A 77 12.02 10.38 -1.10
C THR A 77 13.40 9.85 -1.45
N ASP A 78 13.99 10.41 -2.51
CA ASP A 78 15.27 10.00 -3.07
C ASP A 78 16.10 11.25 -3.47
N GLY A 79 17.33 11.03 -3.96
CA GLY A 79 18.20 12.09 -4.45
C GLY A 79 18.63 13.10 -3.38
N ALA A 80 18.79 14.36 -3.78
CA ALA A 80 19.38 15.41 -2.93
C ALA A 80 18.61 15.66 -1.63
N LEU A 81 17.27 15.61 -1.64
CA LEU A 81 16.47 15.77 -0.42
C LEU A 81 16.70 14.60 0.55
N ALA A 82 16.79 13.36 0.06
CA ALA A 82 17.11 12.20 0.89
C ALA A 82 18.50 12.32 1.53
N ASP A 83 19.49 12.80 0.76
CA ASP A 83 20.85 13.05 1.24
C ASP A 83 20.87 14.15 2.31
N ALA A 84 20.13 15.23 2.11
CA ALA A 84 20.00 16.31 3.09
C ALA A 84 19.36 15.83 4.41
N ILE A 85 18.30 15.01 4.32
CA ILE A 85 17.66 14.37 5.49
C ILE A 85 18.66 13.43 6.19
N HIS A 86 19.37 12.61 5.42
CA HIS A 86 20.38 11.70 5.96
C HIS A 86 21.50 12.47 6.71
N ALA A 87 22.00 13.57 6.14
CA ALA A 87 22.99 14.43 6.80
C ALA A 87 22.49 15.00 8.13
N LEU A 88 21.19 15.32 8.20
CA LEU A 88 20.55 15.89 9.39
C LEU A 88 20.35 14.86 10.51
N VAL A 89 19.91 13.65 10.18
CA VAL A 89 19.56 12.59 11.17
C VAL A 89 20.72 11.63 11.44
N GLY A 90 21.65 11.45 10.51
CA GLY A 90 22.85 10.62 10.65
C GLY A 90 22.60 9.10 10.46
N ASP A 91 21.38 8.62 10.68
CA ASP A 91 20.99 7.21 10.60
C ASP A 91 19.61 7.05 9.93
N ALA A 92 19.51 7.45 8.66
CA ALA A 92 18.32 7.13 7.87
C ALA A 92 18.21 5.62 7.69
N LEU A 93 17.04 5.08 8.00
CA LEU A 93 16.70 3.68 7.82
C LEU A 93 15.96 3.51 6.49
N TYR A 94 16.01 2.32 5.95
CA TYR A 94 15.23 1.99 4.76
C TYR A 94 14.66 0.58 4.86
N PHE A 95 13.55 0.36 4.19
CA PHE A 95 12.98 -0.97 3.97
C PHE A 95 12.45 -1.07 2.55
N TYR A 96 12.28 -2.29 2.08
CA TYR A 96 11.68 -2.53 0.78
C TYR A 96 10.20 -2.80 0.92
N ASP A 97 9.41 -2.11 0.09
CA ASP A 97 7.98 -2.31 -0.11
C ASP A 97 7.73 -2.73 -1.54
N ALA A 98 6.71 -3.54 -1.76
CA ALA A 98 6.34 -4.00 -3.08
C ALA A 98 4.85 -3.73 -3.35
N ALA A 99 4.55 -3.18 -4.52
CA ALA A 99 3.19 -2.99 -4.97
C ALA A 99 2.65 -4.27 -5.63
N ALA A 100 1.36 -4.55 -5.43
CA ALA A 100 0.67 -5.64 -6.08
C ALA A 100 0.21 -5.25 -7.51
N PRO A 101 0.04 -6.24 -8.42
CA PRO A 101 -0.47 -6.01 -9.76
C PRO A 101 -1.91 -5.51 -9.79
N LEU A 102 -2.25 -4.76 -10.85
CA LEU A 102 -3.61 -4.39 -11.23
C LEU A 102 -4.03 -5.14 -12.49
N ILE A 103 -5.26 -5.65 -12.48
CA ILE A 103 -5.84 -6.48 -13.54
C ILE A 103 -7.08 -5.79 -14.10
N ASP A 104 -7.26 -5.85 -15.41
CA ASP A 104 -8.50 -5.46 -16.09
C ASP A 104 -9.61 -6.49 -15.80
N PHE A 105 -10.77 -6.01 -15.34
CA PHE A 105 -11.91 -6.88 -15.01
C PHE A 105 -12.39 -7.72 -16.21
N SER A 106 -12.39 -7.14 -17.42
CA SER A 106 -12.87 -7.82 -18.62
C SER A 106 -12.05 -9.06 -19.00
N SER A 107 -10.82 -9.16 -18.47
CA SER A 107 -9.92 -10.28 -18.69
C SER A 107 -10.02 -11.39 -17.64
N ILE A 108 -10.89 -11.22 -16.63
CA ILE A 108 -11.12 -12.22 -15.56
C ILE A 108 -12.20 -13.18 -16.01
N ASP A 109 -11.89 -14.48 -16.00
CA ASP A 109 -12.89 -15.52 -16.27
C ASP A 109 -13.77 -15.78 -15.03
N MET A 110 -14.95 -15.15 -15.02
CA MET A 110 -15.92 -15.27 -13.94
C MET A 110 -16.63 -16.64 -13.88
N MET A 111 -16.42 -17.54 -14.85
CA MET A 111 -16.88 -18.94 -14.76
C MET A 111 -16.02 -19.77 -13.80
N GLN A 112 -14.80 -19.34 -13.55
CA GLN A 112 -13.85 -19.98 -12.65
C GLN A 112 -13.65 -19.21 -11.33
N ALA A 113 -14.26 -18.03 -11.21
CA ALA A 113 -14.17 -17.15 -10.04
C ALA A 113 -15.58 -16.82 -9.53
N TYR A 114 -15.67 -16.40 -8.27
CA TYR A 114 -16.96 -16.02 -7.67
C TYR A 114 -16.81 -14.78 -6.78
N ARG A 115 -17.92 -14.06 -6.59
CA ARG A 115 -17.98 -12.92 -5.66
C ARG A 115 -18.37 -13.38 -4.27
N ALA A 116 -17.58 -13.05 -3.28
CA ALA A 116 -17.87 -13.27 -1.87
C ALA A 116 -17.07 -12.33 -0.97
N SER A 117 -17.57 -12.10 0.23
CA SER A 117 -16.81 -11.50 1.33
C SER A 117 -16.53 -12.56 2.40
N ARG A 118 -15.41 -12.46 3.07
CA ARG A 118 -14.97 -13.42 4.09
C ARG A 118 -16.00 -13.52 5.22
N TYR A 119 -16.44 -14.74 5.52
CA TYR A 119 -17.50 -15.05 6.49
C TYR A 119 -18.86 -14.41 6.18
N GLY A 120 -19.12 -14.04 4.92
CA GLY A 120 -20.35 -13.36 4.53
C GLY A 120 -20.54 -11.98 5.19
N LYS A 121 -19.47 -11.35 5.65
CA LYS A 121 -19.53 -10.04 6.31
C LYS A 121 -19.52 -8.91 5.29
N GLY A 122 -20.59 -8.13 5.25
CA GLY A 122 -20.73 -7.01 4.31
C GLY A 122 -21.07 -7.46 2.88
N GLU A 123 -20.87 -6.58 1.93
CA GLU A 123 -21.11 -6.86 0.52
C GLU A 123 -20.11 -7.85 -0.06
N ALA A 124 -20.53 -8.65 -1.05
CA ALA A 124 -19.65 -9.58 -1.79
C ALA A 124 -18.73 -8.83 -2.76
N ALA A 125 -17.90 -7.94 -2.22
CA ALA A 125 -17.11 -6.97 -2.97
C ALA A 125 -15.81 -7.54 -3.57
N TYR A 126 -15.37 -8.74 -3.14
CA TYR A 126 -14.16 -9.36 -3.64
C TYR A 126 -14.50 -10.42 -4.69
N ILE A 127 -13.67 -10.48 -5.74
CA ILE A 127 -13.61 -11.63 -6.64
C ILE A 127 -12.63 -12.62 -6.04
N ASN A 128 -13.04 -13.88 -5.94
CA ASN A 128 -12.28 -14.97 -5.35
C ASN A 128 -11.96 -15.99 -6.43
N CYS A 129 -10.66 -16.25 -6.64
CA CYS A 129 -10.15 -17.22 -7.59
C CYS A 129 -9.71 -18.46 -6.81
N PRO A 130 -10.50 -19.54 -6.79
CA PRO A 130 -10.23 -20.74 -6.02
C PRO A 130 -9.19 -21.61 -6.69
N MET A 131 -8.35 -22.27 -5.90
CA MET A 131 -7.39 -23.28 -6.37
C MET A 131 -7.68 -24.63 -5.72
N THR A 132 -7.53 -25.70 -6.49
CA THR A 132 -7.40 -27.07 -5.97
C THR A 132 -5.99 -27.25 -5.39
N GLU A 133 -5.80 -28.31 -4.61
CA GLU A 133 -4.50 -28.68 -4.05
C GLU A 133 -3.42 -28.78 -5.13
N SER A 134 -3.69 -29.52 -6.22
CA SER A 134 -2.72 -29.72 -7.31
C SER A 134 -2.35 -28.42 -8.03
N VAL A 135 -3.32 -27.50 -8.24
CA VAL A 135 -3.07 -26.19 -8.84
C VAL A 135 -2.24 -25.31 -7.90
N TYR A 136 -2.54 -25.36 -6.60
CA TYR A 136 -1.79 -24.62 -5.60
C TYR A 136 -0.32 -25.03 -5.55
N HIS A 137 -0.03 -26.35 -5.50
CA HIS A 137 1.34 -26.86 -5.47
C HIS A 137 2.12 -26.45 -6.73
N ALA A 138 1.53 -26.60 -7.92
CA ALA A 138 2.17 -26.15 -9.16
C ALA A 138 2.42 -24.63 -9.17
N PHE A 139 1.46 -23.82 -8.67
CA PHE A 139 1.61 -22.38 -8.51
C PHE A 139 2.71 -22.04 -7.51
N TRP A 140 2.74 -22.70 -6.34
CA TRP A 140 3.74 -22.46 -5.31
C TRP A 140 5.16 -22.76 -5.81
N GLU A 141 5.38 -23.90 -6.47
CA GLU A 141 6.66 -24.25 -7.08
C GLU A 141 7.11 -23.22 -8.11
N ALA A 142 6.19 -22.81 -9.00
CA ALA A 142 6.46 -21.79 -10.00
C ALA A 142 6.82 -20.44 -9.37
N LEU A 143 6.14 -20.06 -8.28
CA LEU A 143 6.36 -18.81 -7.57
C LEU A 143 7.71 -18.77 -6.85
N VAL A 144 8.09 -19.85 -6.17
CA VAL A 144 9.37 -19.95 -5.44
C VAL A 144 10.56 -19.97 -6.40
N SER A 145 10.43 -20.66 -7.54
CA SER A 145 11.47 -20.80 -8.56
C SER A 145 11.58 -19.62 -9.52
N ALA A 146 10.60 -18.71 -9.53
CA ALA A 146 10.53 -17.59 -10.46
C ALA A 146 11.70 -16.61 -10.34
N GLU A 147 12.08 -16.00 -11.46
CA GLU A 147 13.13 -14.99 -11.51
C GLU A 147 12.65 -13.68 -10.82
N LYS A 148 13.54 -13.15 -9.98
CA LYS A 148 13.30 -11.97 -9.16
C LYS A 148 14.20 -10.82 -9.60
N THR A 149 13.70 -9.60 -9.54
CA THR A 149 14.53 -8.41 -9.70
C THR A 149 15.56 -8.36 -8.58
N ARG A 150 16.83 -8.11 -8.91
CA ARG A 150 17.91 -8.05 -7.92
C ARG A 150 17.94 -6.68 -7.27
N PRO A 151 18.02 -6.58 -5.92
CA PRO A 151 18.39 -5.33 -5.27
C PRO A 151 19.81 -4.88 -5.70
N LYS A 152 20.09 -3.59 -5.59
CA LYS A 152 21.47 -3.10 -5.81
C LYS A 152 22.43 -3.80 -4.83
N ALA A 153 23.63 -4.16 -5.27
CA ALA A 153 24.58 -5.11 -4.65
C ALA A 153 25.01 -4.84 -3.19
N PHE A 154 24.57 -3.76 -2.56
CA PHE A 154 24.98 -3.33 -1.20
C PHE A 154 23.85 -3.36 -0.18
N GLU A 155 22.63 -3.81 -0.54
CA GLU A 155 21.44 -3.62 0.27
C GLU A 155 21.03 -4.93 0.93
N LYS A 156 20.92 -4.93 2.27
CA LYS A 156 20.29 -6.01 3.00
C LYS A 156 18.79 -5.98 2.71
N GLU A 157 18.22 -7.13 2.31
CA GLU A 157 16.78 -7.26 2.09
C GLU A 157 16.04 -7.24 3.44
N ILE A 158 15.57 -6.07 3.84
CA ILE A 158 14.72 -5.90 5.02
C ILE A 158 13.31 -5.63 4.52
N PHE A 159 12.39 -6.57 4.76
CA PHE A 159 10.98 -6.43 4.42
C PHE A 159 10.14 -6.21 5.69
N PHE A 160 9.16 -5.34 5.61
CA PHE A 160 8.11 -5.27 6.60
C PHE A 160 7.17 -6.47 6.45
N GLU A 161 6.68 -7.03 7.54
CA GLU A 161 5.76 -8.18 7.53
C GLU A 161 4.49 -7.89 6.69
N GLY A 162 3.93 -6.68 6.80
CA GLY A 162 2.71 -6.28 6.08
C GLY A 162 2.89 -6.04 4.58
N CYS A 163 4.14 -5.85 4.11
CA CYS A 163 4.49 -5.56 2.71
C CYS A 163 5.44 -6.61 2.13
N MET A 164 5.56 -7.76 2.78
CA MET A 164 6.46 -8.83 2.35
C MET A 164 6.05 -9.37 0.98
N PRO A 165 6.99 -9.48 0.02
CA PRO A 165 6.71 -10.09 -1.28
C PRO A 165 6.18 -11.51 -1.15
N ILE A 166 5.18 -11.85 -1.97
CA ILE A 166 4.50 -13.16 -1.90
C ILE A 166 5.46 -14.33 -2.12
N GLU A 167 6.44 -14.19 -3.00
CA GLU A 167 7.47 -15.21 -3.24
C GLU A 167 8.44 -15.38 -2.06
N VAL A 168 8.61 -14.33 -1.24
CA VAL A 168 9.41 -14.40 0.00
C VAL A 168 8.61 -15.12 1.08
N MET A 169 7.30 -14.86 1.17
CA MET A 169 6.41 -15.63 2.05
C MET A 169 6.35 -17.10 1.63
N ALA A 170 6.20 -17.38 0.33
CA ALA A 170 6.17 -18.74 -0.20
C ALA A 170 7.44 -19.53 0.11
N ALA A 171 8.61 -18.90 0.04
CA ALA A 171 9.90 -19.52 0.34
C ALA A 171 10.09 -19.89 1.83
N ARG A 172 9.23 -19.40 2.75
CA ARG A 172 9.25 -19.77 4.17
C ARG A 172 8.65 -21.17 4.43
N GLY A 173 7.88 -21.70 3.49
CA GLY A 173 7.25 -23.01 3.56
C GLY A 173 6.00 -23.09 2.69
N GLU A 174 5.71 -24.30 2.25
CA GLU A 174 4.61 -24.59 1.32
C GLU A 174 3.25 -24.13 1.85
N ASP A 175 2.98 -24.32 3.13
CA ASP A 175 1.72 -23.95 3.75
C ASP A 175 1.62 -22.45 4.13
N THR A 176 2.71 -21.68 4.04
CA THR A 176 2.75 -20.31 4.56
C THR A 176 1.67 -19.43 3.94
N LEU A 177 1.45 -19.55 2.64
CA LEU A 177 0.44 -18.73 1.94
C LEU A 177 -1.00 -19.10 2.33
N LEU A 178 -1.25 -20.34 2.75
CA LEU A 178 -2.57 -20.83 3.18
C LEU A 178 -3.02 -20.23 4.54
N TYR A 179 -2.07 -19.75 5.32
CA TYR A 179 -2.33 -19.01 6.57
C TYR A 179 -2.23 -17.49 6.39
N GLY A 180 -1.83 -17.05 5.19
CA GLY A 180 -1.62 -15.65 4.80
C GLY A 180 -2.57 -15.20 3.69
N PRO A 181 -2.03 -14.69 2.57
CA PRO A 181 -2.81 -14.06 1.51
C PRO A 181 -3.76 -15.01 0.76
N LEU A 182 -3.47 -16.31 0.72
CA LEU A 182 -4.29 -17.30 0.03
C LEU A 182 -5.19 -18.13 0.97
N LYS A 183 -5.38 -17.66 2.20
CA LYS A 183 -6.19 -18.37 3.20
C LYS A 183 -7.62 -18.61 2.70
N PRO A 184 -8.10 -19.89 2.66
CA PRO A 184 -9.42 -20.22 2.11
C PRO A 184 -10.56 -20.10 3.13
N VAL A 185 -10.25 -20.03 4.43
CA VAL A 185 -11.24 -20.07 5.52
C VAL A 185 -12.20 -18.89 5.45
N GLY A 186 -13.49 -19.17 5.45
CA GLY A 186 -14.57 -18.18 5.35
C GLY A 186 -14.84 -17.69 3.93
N LEU A 187 -14.34 -18.41 2.91
CA LEU A 187 -14.52 -18.14 1.48
C LEU A 187 -15.00 -19.40 0.75
N GLU A 188 -15.96 -20.11 1.34
CA GLU A 188 -16.63 -21.23 0.70
C GLU A 188 -17.36 -20.75 -0.56
N HIS A 189 -17.40 -21.58 -1.60
CA HIS A 189 -18.09 -21.24 -2.84
C HIS A 189 -19.59 -21.03 -2.58
N PRO A 190 -20.21 -19.92 -2.97
CA PRO A 190 -21.57 -19.55 -2.55
C PRO A 190 -22.65 -20.53 -3.00
N GLU A 191 -22.49 -21.20 -4.15
CA GLU A 191 -23.46 -22.14 -4.69
C GLU A 191 -23.26 -23.57 -4.19
N THR A 192 -22.01 -24.01 -4.05
CA THR A 192 -21.68 -25.40 -3.71
C THR A 192 -21.37 -25.61 -2.24
N GLY A 193 -21.06 -24.56 -1.49
CA GLY A 193 -20.61 -24.63 -0.10
C GLY A 193 -19.21 -25.24 0.07
N ILE A 194 -18.54 -25.61 -1.03
CA ILE A 194 -17.22 -26.24 -0.99
C ILE A 194 -16.16 -25.21 -0.65
N ARG A 195 -15.33 -25.51 0.34
CA ARG A 195 -14.16 -24.71 0.66
C ARG A 195 -13.01 -25.11 -0.26
N PRO A 196 -12.44 -24.18 -1.03
CA PRO A 196 -11.29 -24.43 -1.86
C PRO A 196 -10.04 -24.73 -1.01
N TYR A 197 -8.99 -25.29 -1.62
CA TYR A 197 -7.71 -25.50 -0.95
C TYR A 197 -6.99 -24.18 -0.68
N ALA A 198 -6.97 -23.28 -1.68
CA ALA A 198 -6.44 -21.92 -1.57
C ALA A 198 -7.32 -20.94 -2.36
N VAL A 199 -7.29 -19.65 -2.04
CA VAL A 199 -8.06 -18.60 -2.73
C VAL A 199 -7.22 -17.36 -2.93
N VAL A 200 -7.14 -16.88 -4.17
CA VAL A 200 -6.66 -15.53 -4.46
C VAL A 200 -7.82 -14.57 -4.45
N GLN A 201 -7.69 -13.47 -3.72
CA GLN A 201 -8.70 -12.42 -3.64
C GLN A 201 -8.30 -11.22 -4.51
N LEU A 202 -9.25 -10.73 -5.30
CA LEU A 202 -9.11 -9.52 -6.08
C LEU A 202 -10.04 -8.46 -5.49
N ARG A 203 -9.51 -7.27 -5.23
CA ARG A 203 -10.24 -6.14 -4.68
C ARG A 203 -10.43 -5.06 -5.73
N GLN A 204 -11.65 -4.52 -5.85
CA GLN A 204 -11.95 -3.40 -6.71
C GLN A 204 -11.06 -2.17 -6.39
N ASP A 205 -10.51 -1.53 -7.42
CA ASP A 205 -9.55 -0.42 -7.31
C ASP A 205 -10.10 0.92 -7.84
N ASN A 206 -11.23 0.92 -8.55
CA ASN A 206 -11.91 2.12 -9.06
C ASN A 206 -13.43 2.04 -8.91
N VAL A 207 -14.13 3.16 -9.04
CA VAL A 207 -15.60 3.23 -8.86
C VAL A 207 -16.34 2.40 -9.90
N GLU A 208 -15.89 2.40 -11.14
CA GLU A 208 -16.50 1.69 -12.27
C GLU A 208 -16.42 0.15 -12.13
N GLY A 209 -15.56 -0.35 -11.23
CA GLY A 209 -15.36 -1.78 -11.08
C GLY A 209 -14.65 -2.44 -12.26
N SER A 210 -13.91 -1.66 -13.05
CA SER A 210 -13.16 -2.14 -14.22
C SER A 210 -11.73 -2.56 -13.88
N ILE A 211 -11.19 -2.16 -12.72
CA ILE A 211 -9.82 -2.44 -12.29
C ILE A 211 -9.83 -3.18 -10.95
N TYR A 212 -9.05 -4.25 -10.87
CA TYR A 212 -8.92 -5.06 -9.66
C TYR A 212 -7.46 -5.23 -9.23
N ASN A 213 -7.22 -5.11 -7.93
CA ASN A 213 -5.93 -5.31 -7.28
C ASN A 213 -5.83 -6.73 -6.73
N MET A 214 -4.72 -7.42 -6.96
CA MET A 214 -4.43 -8.73 -6.37
C MET A 214 -4.02 -8.57 -4.90
N VAL A 215 -4.90 -8.97 -3.99
CA VAL A 215 -4.69 -8.77 -2.54
C VAL A 215 -3.56 -9.66 -2.03
N GLY A 216 -2.55 -9.04 -1.42
CA GLY A 216 -1.41 -9.78 -0.85
C GLY A 216 -0.36 -10.26 -1.88
N PHE A 217 -0.45 -9.78 -3.12
CA PHE A 217 0.48 -10.13 -4.21
C PHE A 217 1.55 -9.06 -4.44
N GLN A 218 1.99 -8.39 -3.40
CA GLN A 218 3.21 -7.60 -3.47
C GLN A 218 4.34 -8.51 -3.94
N THR A 219 5.12 -8.06 -4.94
CA THR A 219 6.12 -8.93 -5.56
C THR A 219 7.29 -8.15 -6.14
N ARG A 220 8.44 -8.82 -6.17
CA ARG A 220 9.66 -8.42 -6.89
C ARG A 220 9.98 -9.34 -8.08
N LEU A 221 9.04 -10.20 -8.46
CA LEU A 221 9.21 -10.99 -9.68
C LEU A 221 9.41 -10.09 -10.89
N THR A 222 10.19 -10.54 -11.86
CA THR A 222 10.27 -9.85 -13.16
C THR A 222 8.91 -9.85 -13.84
N TRP A 223 8.62 -8.87 -14.68
CA TRP A 223 7.30 -8.77 -15.33
C TRP A 223 6.91 -10.01 -16.15
N PRO A 224 7.83 -10.65 -16.91
CA PRO A 224 7.54 -11.93 -17.57
C PRO A 224 7.13 -13.02 -16.59
N GLU A 225 7.81 -13.11 -15.44
CA GLU A 225 7.50 -14.10 -14.41
C GLU A 225 6.18 -13.83 -13.70
N GLN A 226 5.86 -12.55 -13.43
CA GLN A 226 4.54 -12.19 -12.90
C GLN A 226 3.44 -12.67 -13.84
N ARG A 227 3.58 -12.43 -15.15
CA ARG A 227 2.62 -12.92 -16.13
C ARG A 227 2.53 -14.43 -16.12
N ARG A 228 3.65 -15.13 -16.24
CA ARG A 228 3.71 -16.59 -16.29
C ARG A 228 3.08 -17.23 -15.05
N VAL A 229 3.47 -16.78 -13.87
CA VAL A 229 3.07 -17.40 -12.59
C VAL A 229 1.63 -17.03 -12.24
N PHE A 230 1.24 -15.77 -12.37
CA PHE A 230 -0.09 -15.34 -11.94
C PHE A 230 -1.19 -15.77 -12.92
N GLN A 231 -0.88 -16.03 -14.18
CA GLN A 231 -1.80 -16.65 -15.13
C GLN A 231 -2.03 -18.16 -14.89
N MET A 232 -1.32 -18.80 -13.97
CA MET A 232 -1.63 -20.16 -13.50
C MET A 232 -2.85 -20.20 -12.57
N ILE A 233 -3.28 -19.07 -12.03
CA ILE A 233 -4.41 -18.95 -11.11
C ILE A 233 -5.71 -19.11 -11.89
N PRO A 234 -6.64 -20.03 -11.48
CA PRO A 234 -7.95 -20.18 -12.12
C PRO A 234 -8.71 -18.85 -12.16
N GLY A 235 -9.26 -18.54 -13.34
CA GLY A 235 -9.89 -17.24 -13.62
C GLY A 235 -8.93 -16.15 -14.11
N LEU A 236 -7.60 -16.35 -14.02
CA LEU A 236 -6.60 -15.37 -14.45
C LEU A 236 -5.73 -15.85 -15.62
N GLN A 237 -6.08 -16.96 -16.28
CA GLN A 237 -5.29 -17.53 -17.38
C GLN A 237 -5.08 -16.56 -18.55
N HIS A 238 -6.02 -15.64 -18.75
CA HIS A 238 -5.99 -14.62 -19.79
C HIS A 238 -5.93 -13.21 -19.23
N ALA A 239 -5.55 -13.07 -17.94
CA ALA A 239 -5.53 -11.78 -17.26
C ALA A 239 -4.64 -10.76 -17.97
N GLU A 240 -5.21 -9.56 -18.19
CA GLU A 240 -4.50 -8.40 -18.68
C GLU A 240 -4.04 -7.55 -17.49
N PHE A 241 -2.72 -7.44 -17.34
CA PHE A 241 -2.12 -6.65 -16.27
C PHE A 241 -2.00 -5.20 -16.71
N LEU A 242 -2.84 -4.33 -16.16
CA LEU A 242 -2.77 -2.88 -16.38
C LEU A 242 -1.53 -2.28 -15.72
N ARG A 243 -1.08 -2.89 -14.65
CA ARG A 243 0.17 -2.57 -13.97
C ARG A 243 0.74 -3.82 -13.33
N TYR A 244 2.02 -4.06 -13.53
CA TYR A 244 2.75 -5.10 -12.81
C TYR A 244 3.11 -4.65 -11.40
N GLY A 245 3.33 -5.62 -10.52
CA GLY A 245 3.93 -5.39 -9.22
C GLY A 245 5.36 -4.86 -9.37
N VAL A 246 5.73 -3.94 -8.50
CA VAL A 246 7.07 -3.35 -8.46
C VAL A 246 7.53 -3.23 -7.02
N MET A 247 8.84 -3.33 -6.82
CA MET A 247 9.45 -3.11 -5.52
C MET A 247 10.00 -1.69 -5.42
N HIS A 248 9.74 -1.05 -4.30
CA HIS A 248 10.24 0.28 -3.98
C HIS A 248 11.14 0.21 -2.76
N ARG A 249 12.18 1.05 -2.75
CA ARG A 249 12.95 1.34 -1.55
C ARG A 249 12.29 2.51 -0.83
N ASN A 250 11.86 2.28 0.39
CA ASN A 250 11.27 3.30 1.24
C ASN A 250 12.33 3.85 2.19
N THR A 251 12.42 5.17 2.28
CA THR A 251 13.28 5.88 3.22
C THR A 251 12.46 6.33 4.42
N PHE A 252 12.97 6.09 5.62
CA PHE A 252 12.35 6.59 6.86
C PHE A 252 13.43 6.96 7.89
N ILE A 253 13.03 7.76 8.87
CA ILE A 253 13.90 8.19 9.96
C ILE A 253 13.56 7.41 11.24
N ASN A 254 14.53 7.28 12.15
CA ASN A 254 14.30 6.75 13.49
C ASN A 254 13.56 7.80 14.35
N ALA A 255 12.23 7.95 14.14
CA ALA A 255 11.43 8.97 14.79
C ALA A 255 11.55 8.99 16.33
N PRO A 256 11.53 7.86 17.06
CA PRO A 256 11.71 7.88 18.52
C PRO A 256 12.99 8.56 18.98
N ARG A 257 14.06 8.48 18.18
CA ARG A 257 15.36 9.11 18.47
C ARG A 257 15.38 10.59 18.12
N HIS A 258 14.78 10.97 16.99
CA HIS A 258 14.92 12.30 16.40
C HIS A 258 13.75 13.24 16.64
N LEU A 259 12.54 12.69 16.84
CA LEU A 259 11.32 13.50 16.98
C LEU A 259 10.79 13.51 18.42
N ARG A 260 10.04 14.57 18.72
CA ARG A 260 9.15 14.67 19.88
C ARG A 260 7.79 14.04 19.52
N PRO A 261 6.91 13.73 20.49
CA PRO A 261 5.54 13.26 20.20
C PRO A 261 4.70 14.21 19.33
N THR A 262 5.10 15.47 19.21
CA THR A 262 4.53 16.50 18.33
C THR A 262 4.97 16.39 16.87
N PHE A 263 5.79 15.39 16.53
CA PHE A 263 6.52 15.24 15.26
C PHE A 263 7.54 16.35 14.96
N GLN A 264 7.81 17.24 15.92
CA GLN A 264 8.85 18.27 15.87
C GLN A 264 10.23 17.61 16.06
N MET A 265 11.20 18.05 15.29
CA MET A 265 12.59 17.60 15.47
C MET A 265 13.18 18.08 16.81
N ARG A 266 13.92 17.21 17.49
CA ARG A 266 14.52 17.54 18.79
C ARG A 266 15.64 18.57 18.69
N LYS A 267 16.43 18.51 17.59
CA LYS A 267 17.59 19.38 17.35
C LYS A 267 17.21 20.70 16.65
N GLU A 268 16.17 20.66 15.78
CA GLU A 268 15.73 21.78 14.96
C GLU A 268 14.26 22.09 15.26
N GLN A 269 13.99 23.12 16.06
CA GLN A 269 12.66 23.39 16.58
C GLN A 269 11.65 23.86 15.52
N HIS A 270 12.12 24.37 14.38
CA HIS A 270 11.30 24.83 13.26
C HIS A 270 10.99 23.71 12.25
N LEU A 271 11.55 22.51 12.47
CA LEU A 271 11.43 21.39 11.55
C LEU A 271 10.56 20.27 12.12
N PHE A 272 9.61 19.83 11.31
CA PHE A 272 8.69 18.73 11.58
C PHE A 272 8.81 17.67 10.48
N PHE A 273 8.52 16.43 10.82
CA PHE A 273 8.36 15.33 9.88
C PHE A 273 6.97 14.72 10.00
N ALA A 274 6.43 14.25 8.89
CA ALA A 274 5.12 13.59 8.88
C ALA A 274 5.03 12.48 7.84
N GLY A 275 4.03 11.63 8.00
CA GLY A 275 3.77 10.52 7.10
C GLY A 275 4.68 9.32 7.33
N GLN A 276 4.72 8.44 6.35
CA GLN A 276 5.43 7.16 6.43
C GLN A 276 6.93 7.33 6.64
N MET A 277 7.49 8.48 6.26
CA MET A 277 8.89 8.83 6.53
C MET A 277 9.24 8.84 8.03
N THR A 278 8.26 9.01 8.91
CA THR A 278 8.47 8.94 10.37
C THR A 278 8.45 7.49 10.92
N GLY A 279 8.39 6.49 10.05
CA GLY A 279 8.32 5.09 10.44
C GLY A 279 6.91 4.62 10.82
N VAL A 280 5.87 5.44 10.65
CA VAL A 280 4.49 5.00 10.79
C VAL A 280 4.09 4.17 9.58
N GLU A 281 3.40 3.05 9.81
CA GLU A 281 2.90 2.17 8.76
C GLU A 281 1.40 2.41 8.57
N GLY A 282 0.94 2.39 7.32
CA GLY A 282 -0.46 2.57 6.96
C GLY A 282 -0.81 3.99 6.52
N TYR A 283 -1.78 4.08 5.59
CA TYR A 283 -2.19 5.36 5.01
C TYR A 283 -2.94 6.27 6.01
N VAL A 284 -3.80 5.66 6.84
CA VAL A 284 -4.58 6.41 7.85
C VAL A 284 -3.66 6.95 8.93
N GLU A 285 -2.72 6.14 9.39
CA GLU A 285 -1.70 6.49 10.39
C GLU A 285 -0.77 7.58 9.85
N SER A 286 -0.34 7.50 8.60
CA SER A 286 0.46 8.52 7.93
C SER A 286 -0.29 9.86 7.83
N ALA A 287 -1.57 9.83 7.44
CA ALA A 287 -2.41 11.01 7.39
C ALA A 287 -2.65 11.62 8.78
N ALA A 288 -2.83 10.77 9.81
CA ALA A 288 -2.96 11.22 11.20
C ALA A 288 -1.68 11.91 11.70
N SER A 289 -0.50 11.37 11.38
CA SER A 289 0.78 12.00 11.72
C SER A 289 0.92 13.38 11.08
N GLY A 290 0.46 13.53 9.82
CA GLY A 290 0.44 14.81 9.11
C GLY A 290 -0.49 15.83 9.77
N LEU A 291 -1.69 15.40 10.18
CA LEU A 291 -2.64 16.24 10.90
C LEU A 291 -2.05 16.73 12.24
N ILE A 292 -1.43 15.85 13.01
CA ILE A 292 -0.80 16.20 14.29
C ILE A 292 0.41 17.12 14.08
N ALA A 293 1.29 16.81 13.10
CA ALA A 293 2.43 17.67 12.79
C ALA A 293 1.97 19.07 12.38
N GLY A 294 0.97 19.18 11.48
CA GLY A 294 0.42 20.47 11.04
C GLY A 294 -0.19 21.28 12.17
N CYS A 295 -0.99 20.65 13.05
CA CYS A 295 -1.57 21.34 14.22
C CYS A 295 -0.50 21.83 15.20
N ASN A 296 0.60 21.11 15.38
CA ASN A 296 1.67 21.54 16.28
C ASN A 296 2.60 22.57 15.63
N ALA A 297 2.82 22.50 14.34
CA ALA A 297 3.59 23.48 13.59
C ALA A 297 2.91 24.86 13.52
N ALA A 298 1.58 24.90 13.61
CA ALA A 298 0.80 26.15 13.60
C ALA A 298 0.70 26.86 14.97
N ARG A 299 1.24 26.27 16.03
CA ARG A 299 1.24 26.83 17.41
C ARG A 299 2.53 27.58 17.72
#